data_c1153501a4dc64179e9af69d41d1b437
#
_entry.id   c1153501a4dc64179e9af69d41d1b437
#
_cell.length_a   1.000
_cell.length_b   1.000
_cell.length_c   1.000
_cell.angle_alpha   90.00
_cell.angle_beta   90.00
_cell.angle_gamma   90.00
#
_symmetry.space_group_name_H-M   'P 1'
#
loop_
_entity.id
_entity.type
_entity.pdbx_description
1 polymer ?
#
loop_
_entity_poly.entity_id
_entity_poly.type
_entity_poly.pdbx_seq_one_letter_code
_entity_poly.pdbx_strand_id
1 'polypeptide(L)'
;MQHITFEGTHFEMGFHWGSLLAKRGIFILERIPFPLTEERAAFAEHCLPAYQAYFPQILEEIQGIALGQGCSALSLQAALFSMYALPPACHCSCFAVSNKEHILFGRNSDFLTGLEGDCSNMLYHFPKGSRSYSFMGGHHFLYTNGGRCQ
;
A
#
# COMPACT_ATOMS: atom_id res chain seq x y z
N MET A 1 6.17 -16.01 0.53
CA MET A 1 6.08 -14.56 0.24
C MET A 1 6.34 -14.38 -1.25
N GLN A 2 5.50 -13.64 -1.97
CA GLN A 2 5.75 -13.30 -3.37
C GLN A 2 6.54 -12.00 -3.48
N HIS A 3 7.47 -11.96 -4.44
CA HIS A 3 8.16 -10.74 -4.85
C HIS A 3 7.57 -10.30 -6.18
N ILE A 4 7.09 -9.07 -6.25
CA ILE A 4 6.51 -8.48 -7.44
C ILE A 4 7.33 -7.24 -7.76
N THR A 5 7.72 -7.09 -9.02
CA THR A 5 8.43 -5.92 -9.51
C THR A 5 7.50 -5.09 -10.39
N PHE A 6 7.42 -3.80 -10.12
CA PHE A 6 6.69 -2.84 -10.92
C PHE A 6 7.66 -1.81 -11.50
N GLU A 7 7.41 -1.42 -12.74
CA GLU A 7 8.15 -0.39 -13.44
C GLU A 7 7.16 0.54 -14.17
N GLY A 8 7.40 1.84 -14.10
CA GLY A 8 6.55 2.85 -14.73
C GLY A 8 6.35 4.09 -13.86
N THR A 9 5.38 4.89 -14.22
CA THR A 9 4.90 6.01 -13.40
C THR A 9 4.14 5.49 -12.19
N HIS A 10 3.92 6.32 -11.18
CA HIS A 10 3.11 5.96 -10.01
C HIS A 10 1.70 5.51 -10.41
N PHE A 11 1.06 6.20 -11.35
CA PHE A 11 -0.25 5.80 -11.86
C PHE A 11 -0.23 4.41 -12.53
N GLU A 12 0.75 4.15 -13.42
CA GLU A 12 0.86 2.87 -14.13
C GLU A 12 1.12 1.72 -13.17
N MET A 13 1.99 1.93 -12.18
CA MET A 13 2.26 0.91 -11.16
C MET A 13 1.01 0.64 -10.31
N GLY A 14 0.32 1.68 -9.87
CA GLY A 14 -0.95 1.54 -9.17
C GLY A 14 -2.00 0.80 -9.98
N PHE A 15 -2.14 1.13 -11.27
CA PHE A 15 -3.07 0.45 -12.17
C PHE A 15 -2.73 -1.02 -12.38
N HIS A 16 -1.44 -1.33 -12.59
CA HIS A 16 -0.99 -2.71 -12.72
C HIS A 16 -1.29 -3.50 -11.47
N TRP A 17 -1.01 -2.93 -10.30
CA TRP A 17 -1.28 -3.58 -9.03
C TRP A 17 -2.78 -3.82 -8.80
N GLY A 18 -3.59 -2.77 -8.91
CA GLY A 18 -5.04 -2.86 -8.78
C GLY A 18 -5.65 -3.91 -9.71
N SER A 19 -5.21 -3.90 -10.98
CA SER A 19 -5.67 -4.87 -11.99
C SER A 19 -5.23 -6.30 -11.68
N LEU A 20 -4.01 -6.49 -11.16
CA LEU A 20 -3.52 -7.80 -10.77
C LEU A 20 -4.34 -8.41 -9.64
N LEU A 21 -4.73 -7.60 -8.66
CA LEU A 21 -5.60 -8.00 -7.57
C LEU A 21 -7.00 -8.36 -8.07
N ALA A 22 -7.61 -7.47 -8.85
CA ALA A 22 -8.94 -7.69 -9.42
C ALA A 22 -9.02 -8.97 -10.26
N LYS A 23 -7.99 -9.27 -11.07
CA LYS A 23 -7.89 -10.54 -11.83
C LYS A 23 -7.86 -11.78 -10.94
N ARG A 24 -7.48 -11.63 -9.68
CA ARG A 24 -7.46 -12.70 -8.68
C ARG A 24 -8.71 -12.74 -7.80
N GLY A 25 -9.67 -11.89 -8.07
CA GLY A 25 -10.89 -11.76 -7.27
C GLY A 25 -10.64 -11.09 -5.90
N ILE A 26 -9.58 -10.33 -5.78
CA ILE A 26 -9.24 -9.59 -4.56
C ILE A 26 -9.61 -8.14 -4.75
N PHE A 27 -10.65 -7.69 -4.06
CA PHE A 27 -11.12 -6.31 -4.06
C PHE A 27 -10.76 -5.64 -2.74
N ILE A 28 -9.90 -4.62 -2.80
CA ILE A 28 -9.29 -3.99 -1.62
C ILE A 28 -10.36 -3.49 -0.66
N LEU A 29 -11.38 -2.78 -1.16
CA LEU A 29 -12.42 -2.19 -0.32
C LEU A 29 -13.29 -3.24 0.40
N GLU A 30 -13.36 -4.47 -0.12
CA GLU A 30 -14.07 -5.59 0.52
C GLU A 30 -13.23 -6.26 1.62
N ARG A 31 -11.92 -6.03 1.62
CA ARG A 31 -10.96 -6.64 2.53
C ARG A 31 -10.55 -5.76 3.70
N ILE A 32 -10.89 -4.48 3.67
CA ILE A 32 -10.56 -3.58 4.79
C ILE A 32 -11.32 -4.03 6.05
N PRO A 33 -10.65 -4.08 7.21
CA PRO A 33 -11.22 -4.65 8.44
C PRO A 33 -12.07 -3.66 9.25
N PHE A 34 -12.55 -2.60 8.61
CA PHE A 34 -13.36 -1.56 9.23
C PHE A 34 -14.32 -0.93 8.22
N PRO A 35 -15.47 -0.40 8.65
CA PRO A 35 -16.40 0.28 7.76
C PRO A 35 -15.83 1.63 7.31
N LEU A 36 -16.13 2.02 6.06
CA LEU A 36 -15.87 3.36 5.53
C LEU A 36 -16.99 4.30 6.00
N THR A 37 -16.77 4.93 7.15
CA THR A 37 -17.71 5.90 7.73
C THR A 37 -17.50 7.29 7.14
N GLU A 38 -18.49 8.18 7.35
CA GLU A 38 -18.37 9.61 7.00
C GLU A 38 -17.17 10.26 7.70
N GLU A 39 -16.88 9.87 8.95
CA GLU A 39 -15.70 10.35 9.68
C GLU A 39 -14.40 10.02 8.95
N ARG A 40 -14.26 8.80 8.40
CA ARG A 40 -13.08 8.38 7.63
C ARG A 40 -12.97 9.14 6.31
N ALA A 41 -14.10 9.40 5.66
CA ALA A 41 -14.14 10.19 4.44
C ALA A 41 -13.71 11.63 4.71
N ALA A 42 -14.28 12.28 5.74
CA ALA A 42 -13.93 13.63 6.15
C ALA A 42 -12.45 13.74 6.58
N PHE A 43 -11.92 12.73 7.29
CA PHE A 43 -10.50 12.68 7.62
C PHE A 43 -9.63 12.65 6.37
N ALA A 44 -9.97 11.82 5.38
CA ALA A 44 -9.22 11.75 4.13
C ALA A 44 -9.27 13.07 3.36
N GLU A 45 -10.43 13.71 3.26
CA GLU A 45 -10.57 15.03 2.64
C GLU A 45 -9.68 16.07 3.33
N HIS A 46 -9.60 16.05 4.67
CA HIS A 46 -8.72 16.93 5.43
C HIS A 46 -7.23 16.69 5.13
N CYS A 47 -6.83 15.46 4.82
CA CYS A 47 -5.46 15.11 4.46
C CYS A 47 -5.06 15.52 3.03
N LEU A 48 -6.03 15.63 2.09
CA LEU A 48 -5.75 15.85 0.67
C LEU A 48 -4.85 17.05 0.37
N PRO A 49 -5.02 18.25 0.98
CA PRO A 49 -4.14 19.38 0.69
C PRO A 49 -2.66 19.10 0.99
N ALA A 50 -2.38 18.34 2.06
CA ALA A 50 -1.02 17.95 2.41
C ALA A 50 -0.46 16.93 1.40
N TYR A 51 -1.24 15.94 0.99
CA TYR A 51 -0.82 15.00 -0.04
C TYR A 51 -0.60 15.68 -1.39
N GLN A 52 -1.46 16.63 -1.78
CA GLN A 52 -1.29 17.40 -3.01
C GLN A 52 -0.01 18.25 -3.01
N ALA A 53 0.32 18.83 -1.86
CA ALA A 53 1.49 19.69 -1.72
C ALA A 53 2.82 18.91 -1.64
N TYR A 54 2.82 17.77 -0.93
CA TYR A 54 4.07 17.08 -0.57
C TYR A 54 4.23 15.71 -1.23
N PHE A 55 3.15 15.04 -1.59
CA PHE A 55 3.16 13.66 -2.10
C PHE A 55 2.17 13.44 -3.24
N PRO A 56 2.12 14.33 -4.28
CA PRO A 56 1.12 14.21 -5.36
C PRO A 56 1.18 12.87 -6.08
N GLN A 57 2.35 12.27 -6.20
CA GLN A 57 2.56 10.98 -6.84
C GLN A 57 1.86 9.81 -6.10
N ILE A 58 1.65 9.92 -4.80
CA ILE A 58 0.87 8.93 -4.03
C ILE A 58 -0.61 8.99 -4.45
N LEU A 59 -1.13 10.19 -4.71
CA LEU A 59 -2.50 10.34 -5.21
C LEU A 59 -2.67 9.75 -6.62
N GLU A 60 -1.65 9.89 -7.48
CA GLU A 60 -1.63 9.26 -8.81
C GLU A 60 -1.64 7.73 -8.69
N GLU A 61 -0.85 7.18 -7.79
CA GLU A 61 -0.80 5.73 -7.52
C GLU A 61 -2.16 5.21 -7.03
N ILE A 62 -2.79 5.91 -6.07
CA ILE A 62 -4.12 5.57 -5.58
C ILE A 62 -5.17 5.62 -6.69
N GLN A 63 -5.10 6.62 -7.58
CA GLN A 63 -5.98 6.71 -8.75
C GLN A 63 -5.79 5.50 -9.68
N GLY A 64 -4.54 5.12 -9.94
CA GLY A 64 -4.21 3.93 -10.72
C GLY A 64 -4.79 2.66 -10.09
N ILE A 65 -4.58 2.46 -8.79
CA ILE A 65 -5.12 1.32 -8.05
C ILE A 65 -6.65 1.28 -8.16
N ALA A 66 -7.31 2.41 -7.90
CA ALA A 66 -8.77 2.51 -7.95
C ALA A 66 -9.32 2.15 -9.34
N LEU A 67 -8.70 2.64 -10.40
CA LEU A 67 -9.06 2.29 -11.78
C LEU A 67 -8.88 0.79 -12.04
N GLY A 68 -7.75 0.21 -11.62
CA GLY A 68 -7.47 -1.21 -11.78
C GLY A 68 -8.41 -2.12 -10.97
N GLN A 69 -8.92 -1.63 -9.85
CA GLN A 69 -9.89 -2.29 -8.98
C GLN A 69 -11.35 -2.06 -9.38
N GLY A 70 -11.62 -1.10 -10.27
CA GLY A 70 -12.98 -0.69 -10.63
C GLY A 70 -13.74 -0.02 -9.47
N CYS A 71 -13.04 0.69 -8.58
CA CYS A 71 -13.64 1.31 -7.40
C CYS A 71 -13.41 2.83 -7.37
N SER A 72 -14.04 3.50 -6.39
CA SER A 72 -13.87 4.93 -6.18
C SER A 72 -12.49 5.24 -5.58
N ALA A 73 -11.75 6.18 -6.20
CA ALA A 73 -10.48 6.67 -5.64
C ALA A 73 -10.68 7.36 -4.29
N LEU A 74 -11.80 8.07 -4.09
CA LEU A 74 -12.13 8.71 -2.80
C LEU A 74 -12.36 7.68 -1.70
N SER A 75 -13.05 6.58 -2.00
CA SER A 75 -13.26 5.49 -1.04
C SER A 75 -11.93 4.81 -0.68
N LEU A 76 -11.04 4.64 -1.65
CA LEU A 76 -9.73 4.07 -1.41
C LEU A 76 -8.84 5.03 -0.58
N GLN A 77 -8.90 6.34 -0.85
CA GLN A 77 -8.24 7.36 -0.04
C GLN A 77 -8.77 7.35 1.41
N ALA A 78 -10.09 7.28 1.59
CA ALA A 78 -10.71 7.19 2.91
C ALA A 78 -10.19 5.97 3.68
N ALA A 79 -10.08 4.81 3.03
CA ALA A 79 -9.52 3.61 3.64
C ALA A 79 -8.05 3.79 4.02
N LEU A 80 -7.20 4.19 3.07
CA LEU A 80 -5.75 4.23 3.24
C LEU A 80 -5.29 5.30 4.21
N PHE A 81 -5.86 6.52 4.14
CA PHE A 81 -5.42 7.62 4.99
C PHE A 81 -5.89 7.45 6.44
N SER A 82 -7.06 6.87 6.66
CA SER A 82 -7.60 6.68 7.99
C SER A 82 -7.16 5.39 8.68
N MET A 83 -6.55 4.44 7.95
CA MET A 83 -6.22 3.11 8.44
C MET A 83 -5.39 3.12 9.72
N TYR A 84 -4.41 4.01 9.81
CA TYR A 84 -3.50 4.12 10.94
C TYR A 84 -3.82 5.29 11.87
N ALA A 85 -4.67 6.21 11.44
CA ALA A 85 -5.01 7.43 12.18
C ALA A 85 -6.24 7.26 13.07
N LEU A 86 -7.18 6.41 12.64
CA LEU A 86 -8.40 6.11 13.36
C LEU A 86 -8.43 4.64 13.80
N PRO A 87 -9.03 4.31 14.95
CA PRO A 87 -9.08 2.93 15.43
C PRO A 87 -9.61 1.93 14.39
N PRO A 88 -9.12 0.67 14.41
CA PRO A 88 -8.18 0.11 15.37
C PRO A 88 -6.76 0.62 15.18
N ALA A 89 -6.08 0.91 16.30
CA ALA A 89 -4.67 1.28 16.28
C ALA A 89 -3.81 0.04 15.95
N CYS A 90 -2.88 0.21 15.04
CA CYS A 90 -1.93 -0.83 14.64
C CYS A 90 -0.52 -0.32 14.90
N HIS A 91 0.37 -1.21 15.34
CA HIS A 91 1.74 -0.89 15.64
C HIS A 91 2.69 -1.66 14.73
N CYS A 92 3.88 -1.15 14.56
CA CYS A 92 4.94 -1.83 13.82
C CYS A 92 6.26 -1.54 14.51
N SER A 93 7.19 -2.46 14.43
CA SER A 93 8.57 -2.26 14.83
C SER A 93 9.51 -2.52 13.68
N CYS A 94 10.61 -1.81 13.61
CA CYS A 94 11.64 -2.04 12.62
C CYS A 94 13.03 -1.78 13.22
N PHE A 95 14.01 -2.42 12.62
CA PHE A 95 15.41 -2.15 12.92
C PHE A 95 16.22 -2.11 11.63
N ALA A 96 17.30 -1.36 11.64
CA ALA A 96 18.28 -1.34 10.57
C ALA A 96 19.68 -1.49 11.19
N VAL A 97 20.49 -2.35 10.60
CA VAL A 97 21.89 -2.56 10.97
C VAL A 97 22.74 -2.38 9.73
N SER A 98 23.76 -1.56 9.84
CA SER A 98 24.72 -1.34 8.76
C SER A 98 26.14 -1.62 9.27
N ASN A 99 26.89 -2.39 8.51
CA ASN A 99 28.32 -2.59 8.67
C ASN A 99 29.04 -2.36 7.34
N LYS A 100 30.36 -2.65 7.27
CA LYS A 100 31.13 -2.43 6.05
C LYS A 100 30.72 -3.30 4.86
N GLU A 101 30.06 -4.42 5.11
CA GLU A 101 29.76 -5.44 4.09
C GLU A 101 28.25 -5.53 3.77
N HIS A 102 27.40 -5.26 4.77
CA HIS A 102 25.97 -5.50 4.67
C HIS A 102 25.14 -4.37 5.31
N ILE A 103 23.98 -4.13 4.70
CA ILE A 103 22.89 -3.37 5.29
C ILE A 103 21.73 -4.34 5.46
N LEU A 104 21.29 -4.53 6.70
CA LEU A 104 20.16 -5.38 7.04
C LEU A 104 19.02 -4.50 7.56
N PHE A 105 17.84 -4.74 7.04
CA PHE A 105 16.61 -4.11 7.50
C PHE A 105 15.62 -5.20 7.88
N GLY A 106 15.13 -5.14 9.11
CA GLY A 106 14.07 -6.02 9.58
C GLY A 106 12.86 -5.22 10.03
N ARG A 107 11.68 -5.74 9.72
CA ARG A 107 10.40 -5.14 10.11
C ARG A 107 9.46 -6.20 10.65
N ASN A 108 8.82 -5.89 11.77
CA ASN A 108 7.64 -6.58 12.25
C ASN A 108 6.39 -5.71 12.03
N SER A 109 5.33 -6.32 11.55
CA SER A 109 4.04 -5.67 11.35
C SER A 109 3.05 -6.26 12.34
N ASP A 110 2.76 -5.52 13.41
CA ASP A 110 1.74 -5.89 14.40
C ASP A 110 0.39 -5.40 13.90
N PHE A 111 -0.13 -6.09 12.89
CA PHE A 111 -1.41 -5.79 12.27
C PHE A 111 -2.43 -6.88 12.60
N LEU A 112 -3.68 -6.72 12.16
CA LEU A 112 -4.74 -7.68 12.39
C LEU A 112 -4.34 -9.06 11.82
N THR A 113 -4.38 -10.09 12.63
CA THR A 113 -3.97 -11.47 12.27
C THR A 113 -4.74 -12.00 11.05
N GLY A 114 -5.98 -11.56 10.84
CA GLY A 114 -6.75 -11.91 9.65
C GLY A 114 -6.13 -11.46 8.31
N LEU A 115 -5.15 -10.53 8.34
CA LEU A 115 -4.45 -10.02 7.16
C LEU A 115 -3.06 -10.64 6.94
N GLU A 116 -2.62 -11.55 7.81
CA GLU A 116 -1.29 -12.18 7.69
C GLU A 116 -1.10 -12.91 6.36
N GLY A 117 -2.16 -13.54 5.85
CA GLY A 117 -2.15 -14.23 4.55
C GLY A 117 -2.00 -13.29 3.35
N ASP A 118 -2.26 -12.00 3.53
CA ASP A 118 -2.31 -11.00 2.47
C ASP A 118 -1.04 -10.13 2.40
N CYS A 119 0.04 -10.54 3.08
CA CYS A 119 1.32 -9.82 3.05
C CYS A 119 2.13 -10.12 1.79
N SER A 120 2.61 -9.09 1.13
CA SER A 120 3.53 -9.19 -0.02
C SER A 120 4.66 -8.18 0.09
N ASN A 121 5.84 -8.57 -0.38
CA ASN A 121 6.94 -7.63 -0.61
C ASN A 121 6.91 -7.18 -2.06
N MET A 122 6.92 -5.88 -2.26
CA MET A 122 6.96 -5.28 -3.60
C MET A 122 8.23 -4.48 -3.78
N LEU A 123 8.84 -4.65 -4.93
CA LEU A 123 9.96 -3.85 -5.37
C LEU A 123 9.48 -2.89 -6.45
N TYR A 124 9.60 -1.60 -6.18
CA TYR A 124 9.22 -0.54 -7.09
C TYR A 124 10.45 0.03 -7.77
N HIS A 125 10.43 0.08 -9.10
CA HIS A 125 11.41 0.76 -9.92
C HIS A 125 10.77 1.94 -10.63
N PHE A 126 11.24 3.14 -10.34
CA PHE A 126 10.83 4.34 -11.04
C PHE A 126 11.85 4.65 -12.13
N PRO A 127 11.44 4.65 -13.41
CA PRO A 127 12.33 5.00 -14.50
C PRO A 127 12.80 6.46 -14.38
N LYS A 128 13.96 6.72 -14.96
CA LYS A 128 14.68 7.98 -14.89
C LYS A 128 13.83 9.19 -15.27
N GLY A 129 13.34 9.92 -14.28
CA GLY A 129 13.21 11.37 -14.34
C GLY A 129 14.49 12.00 -13.78
N SER A 130 14.41 13.15 -13.14
CA SER A 130 15.57 13.80 -12.48
C SER A 130 16.23 12.95 -11.38
N ARG A 131 15.58 11.90 -10.88
CA ARG A 131 16.12 10.92 -9.91
C ARG A 131 15.43 9.57 -10.10
N SER A 132 16.20 8.53 -10.45
CA SER A 132 15.72 7.15 -10.35
C SER A 132 15.92 6.64 -8.93
N TYR A 133 14.93 6.00 -8.37
CA TYR A 133 15.03 5.33 -7.08
C TYR A 133 14.24 4.02 -7.10
N SER A 134 14.65 3.10 -6.23
CA SER A 134 13.94 1.86 -5.97
C SER A 134 13.69 1.76 -4.48
N PHE A 135 12.55 1.24 -4.11
CA PHE A 135 12.28 0.90 -2.72
C PHE A 135 11.49 -0.40 -2.64
N MET A 136 11.59 -1.06 -1.52
CA MET A 136 10.83 -2.25 -1.20
C MET A 136 9.77 -1.89 -0.17
N GLY A 137 8.52 -2.15 -0.50
CA GLY A 137 7.37 -1.95 0.38
C GLY A 137 6.73 -3.28 0.75
N GLY A 138 6.23 -3.40 1.97
CA GLY A 138 5.34 -4.47 2.38
C GLY A 138 3.89 -3.99 2.29
N HIS A 139 3.04 -4.74 1.61
CA HIS A 139 1.62 -4.46 1.50
C HIS A 139 0.79 -5.60 2.09
N HIS A 140 -0.24 -5.25 2.84
CA HIS A 140 -1.07 -6.20 3.57
C HIS A 140 -2.27 -6.73 2.79
N PHE A 141 -2.53 -6.31 1.57
CA PHE A 141 -3.79 -6.62 0.87
C PHE A 141 -3.63 -7.56 -0.33
N LEU A 142 -2.61 -8.45 -0.36
CA LEU A 142 -2.20 -9.02 -1.62
C LEU A 142 -2.24 -10.51 -1.80
N TYR A 143 -2.61 -11.36 -0.86
CA TYR A 143 -2.59 -12.79 -1.17
C TYR A 143 -3.53 -13.66 -0.39
N THR A 144 -4.43 -14.32 -1.11
CA THR A 144 -5.04 -15.57 -0.73
C THR A 144 -4.39 -16.69 -1.55
N ASN A 145 -3.26 -17.19 -1.14
CA ASN A 145 -2.80 -18.54 -1.46
C ASN A 145 -1.60 -18.89 -0.58
N GLY A 146 -1.87 -19.44 0.60
CA GLY A 146 -1.01 -20.41 1.26
C GLY A 146 0.40 -20.02 1.70
N GLY A 147 0.81 -18.77 1.62
CA GLY A 147 2.12 -18.32 2.08
C GLY A 147 2.03 -17.64 3.44
N ARG A 148 2.53 -18.28 4.48
CA ARG A 148 2.70 -17.65 5.80
C ARG A 148 3.80 -16.59 5.70
N CYS A 149 3.54 -15.39 6.25
CA CYS A 149 4.62 -14.52 6.66
C CYS A 149 5.42 -15.25 7.75
N GLN A 150 6.66 -15.58 7.50
CA GLN A 150 7.65 -15.99 8.51
C GLN A 150 8.51 -14.80 8.88
#